data_a53c9c3fb7b4787b5c11675cdda69ef7
#
_entry.id   a53c9c3fb7b4787b5c11675cdda69ef7
#
_cell.length_a   1.000
_cell.length_b   1.000
_cell.length_c   1.000
_cell.angle_alpha   90.00
_cell.angle_beta   90.00
_cell.angle_gamma   90.00
#
_symmetry.space_group_name_H-M   'P 1'
#
loop_
_entity.id
_entity.type
_entity.pdbx_description
1 polymer ?
#
loop_
_entity_poly.entity_id
_entity_poly.type
_entity_poly.pdbx_seq_one_letter_code
_entity_poly.pdbx_strand_id
1 'polypeptide(L)'
;GAVGGLWNVNLGESCEPVKQAIAEQLAELPYANIFRGVSNDKVIQLAHETVDFFAADGMARAFFTSGGSDSVESALSLARQYHKVNGKPSRTKFLSLKKGYHGTHFGGASVNGNANFRTQYEPLLAGCFHIPAPYTYRNPFSETDPEALAAKCVAALVDEISFQGAGTIAAFI
;
A
#
# COMPACT_ATOMS: atom_id res chain seq x y z
N GLY A 1 10.62 9.43 21.29
CA GLY A 1 10.86 8.01 21.57
C GLY A 1 11.69 7.32 20.48
N ALA A 2 12.33 6.22 20.82
CA ALA A 2 13.24 5.51 19.89
C ALA A 2 12.56 4.87 18.67
N VAL A 3 11.23 4.89 18.61
CA VAL A 3 10.41 4.27 17.54
C VAL A 3 9.75 5.32 16.65
N GLY A 4 10.06 6.62 16.82
CA GLY A 4 9.50 7.69 15.99
C GLY A 4 7.98 7.79 16.01
N GLY A 5 7.32 7.42 17.13
CA GLY A 5 5.85 7.43 17.25
C GLY A 5 5.16 6.57 16.20
N LEU A 6 5.75 5.43 15.81
CA LEU A 6 5.30 4.60 14.69
C LEU A 6 5.19 5.41 13.39
N TRP A 7 6.25 6.21 13.10
CA TRP A 7 6.43 6.97 11.86
C TRP A 7 5.53 8.21 11.72
N ASN A 8 4.92 8.65 12.82
CA ASN A 8 4.01 9.79 12.81
C ASN A 8 4.59 11.09 13.38
N VAL A 9 5.83 11.07 13.87
CA VAL A 9 6.43 12.24 14.54
C VAL A 9 7.70 12.73 13.83
N ASN A 10 7.71 12.72 12.50
CA ASN A 10 8.85 13.18 11.70
C ASN A 10 9.21 14.65 11.96
N LEU A 11 8.23 15.47 12.35
CA LEU A 11 8.38 16.87 12.72
C LEU A 11 8.47 17.10 14.24
N GLY A 12 8.64 16.02 15.01
CA GLY A 12 8.59 16.03 16.47
C GLY A 12 7.18 15.77 17.03
N GLU A 13 7.10 15.56 18.33
CA GLU A 13 5.85 15.19 19.02
C GLU A 13 4.92 16.41 19.25
N SER A 14 5.40 17.64 18.97
CA SER A 14 4.65 18.88 19.19
C SER A 14 5.04 19.91 18.15
N CYS A 15 4.59 19.72 16.90
CA CYS A 15 4.78 20.68 15.82
C CYS A 15 3.72 21.78 15.91
N GLU A 16 4.13 22.96 16.34
CA GLU A 16 3.21 24.08 16.60
C GLU A 16 2.41 24.52 15.37
N PRO A 17 3.01 24.67 14.17
CA PRO A 17 2.25 25.01 12.96
C PRO A 17 1.15 24.01 12.62
N VAL A 18 1.39 22.71 12.84
CA VAL A 18 0.38 21.67 12.59
C VAL A 18 -0.76 21.77 13.60
N LYS A 19 -0.45 21.97 14.88
CA LYS A 19 -1.46 22.13 15.94
C LYS A 19 -2.35 23.34 15.69
N GLN A 20 -1.75 24.47 15.28
CA GLN A 20 -2.48 25.66 14.95
C GLN A 20 -3.41 25.45 13.74
N ALA A 21 -2.92 24.86 12.67
CA ALA A 21 -3.73 24.57 11.49
C ALA A 21 -4.93 23.64 11.80
N ILE A 22 -4.74 22.66 12.68
CA ILE A 22 -5.82 21.78 13.14
C ILE A 22 -6.86 22.59 13.94
N ALA A 23 -6.42 23.44 14.86
CA ALA A 23 -7.31 24.25 15.70
C ALA A 23 -8.14 25.24 14.85
N GLU A 24 -7.52 25.90 13.88
CA GLU A 24 -8.18 26.81 12.94
C GLU A 24 -9.24 26.06 12.11
N GLN A 25 -8.88 24.90 11.56
CA GLN A 25 -9.82 24.10 10.76
C GLN A 25 -11.00 23.57 11.60
N LEU A 26 -10.75 23.16 12.82
CA LEU A 26 -11.82 22.75 13.75
C LEU A 26 -12.79 23.88 14.09
N ALA A 27 -12.29 25.11 14.18
CA ALA A 27 -13.12 26.30 14.44
C ALA A 27 -13.95 26.69 13.18
N GLU A 28 -13.40 26.53 11.99
CA GLU A 28 -14.04 26.90 10.73
C GLU A 28 -15.04 25.81 10.26
N LEU A 29 -14.59 24.57 10.11
CA LEU A 29 -15.39 23.46 9.61
C LEU A 29 -14.86 22.15 10.17
N PRO A 30 -15.39 21.66 11.31
CA PRO A 30 -14.88 20.46 11.99
C PRO A 30 -15.17 19.17 11.23
N TYR A 31 -16.20 19.17 10.38
CA TYR A 31 -16.58 18.00 9.60
C TYR A 31 -17.27 18.39 8.29
N ALA A 32 -16.88 17.74 7.21
CA ALA A 32 -17.64 17.70 5.96
C ALA A 32 -17.47 16.31 5.34
N ASN A 33 -18.56 15.73 4.82
CA ASN A 33 -18.45 14.49 4.06
C ASN A 33 -17.87 14.77 2.66
N ILE A 34 -17.24 13.76 2.06
CA ILE A 34 -16.71 13.81 0.68
C ILE A 34 -17.44 12.82 -0.24
N PHE A 35 -18.72 12.55 0.06
CA PHE A 35 -19.56 11.58 -0.65
C PHE A 35 -20.48 12.27 -1.64
N ARG A 36 -20.79 11.58 -2.76
CA ARG A 36 -21.84 11.96 -3.73
C ARG A 36 -21.71 13.39 -4.28
N GLY A 37 -20.50 13.80 -4.60
CA GLY A 37 -20.26 15.12 -5.20
C GLY A 37 -20.14 16.26 -4.19
N VAL A 38 -20.12 15.99 -2.90
CA VAL A 38 -19.77 16.93 -1.85
C VAL A 38 -18.27 16.83 -1.57
N SER A 39 -17.61 17.96 -1.31
CA SER A 39 -16.21 18.04 -0.93
C SER A 39 -15.97 19.28 -0.07
N ASN A 40 -14.74 19.48 0.39
CA ASN A 40 -14.30 20.69 1.06
C ASN A 40 -12.96 21.16 0.47
N ASP A 41 -12.64 22.42 0.68
CA ASP A 41 -11.46 23.08 0.14
C ASP A 41 -10.14 22.40 0.55
N LYS A 42 -10.03 21.96 1.81
CA LYS A 42 -8.81 21.32 2.32
C LYS A 42 -8.54 19.98 1.64
N VAL A 43 -9.57 19.17 1.44
CA VAL A 43 -9.43 17.89 0.70
C VAL A 43 -9.08 18.15 -0.77
N ILE A 44 -9.69 19.17 -1.40
CA ILE A 44 -9.38 19.54 -2.78
C ILE A 44 -7.92 19.99 -2.90
N GLN A 45 -7.47 20.86 -2.01
CA GLN A 45 -6.09 21.34 -1.98
C GLN A 45 -5.11 20.18 -1.75
N LEU A 46 -5.35 19.33 -0.75
CA LEU A 46 -4.49 18.18 -0.46
C LEU A 46 -4.44 17.20 -1.63
N ALA A 47 -5.56 16.97 -2.32
CA ALA A 47 -5.59 16.11 -3.51
C ALA A 47 -4.72 16.68 -4.63
N HIS A 48 -4.78 17.98 -4.85
CA HIS A 48 -3.96 18.67 -5.85
C HIS A 48 -2.47 18.55 -5.52
N GLU A 49 -2.07 18.93 -4.30
CA GLU A 49 -0.68 18.85 -3.86
C GLU A 49 -0.13 17.41 -3.89
N THR A 50 -0.95 16.43 -3.51
CA THR A 50 -0.57 15.00 -3.58
C THR A 50 -0.34 14.57 -5.04
N VAL A 51 -1.24 14.91 -5.94
CA VAL A 51 -1.11 14.56 -7.37
C VAL A 51 0.11 15.25 -7.99
N ASP A 52 0.36 16.51 -7.66
CA ASP A 52 1.54 17.24 -8.14
C ASP A 52 2.85 16.62 -7.63
N PHE A 53 2.88 16.20 -6.37
CA PHE A 53 4.07 15.53 -5.81
C PHE A 53 4.41 14.21 -6.56
N PHE A 54 3.40 13.47 -7.00
CA PHE A 54 3.56 12.22 -7.75
C PHE A 54 3.36 12.38 -9.27
N ALA A 55 3.45 13.60 -9.80
CA ALA A 55 3.23 13.86 -11.22
C ALA A 55 4.22 13.12 -12.12
N ALA A 56 5.48 12.96 -11.69
CA ALA A 56 6.51 12.20 -12.40
C ALA A 56 6.15 10.72 -12.57
N ASP A 57 5.33 10.17 -11.66
CA ASP A 57 4.86 8.78 -11.70
C ASP A 57 3.54 8.62 -12.49
N GLY A 58 3.06 9.70 -13.12
CA GLY A 58 1.82 9.71 -13.90
C GLY A 58 0.55 9.62 -13.05
N MET A 59 0.63 9.91 -11.76
CA MET A 59 -0.54 9.93 -10.88
C MET A 59 -1.45 11.11 -11.21
N ALA A 60 -2.76 10.87 -11.32
CA ALA A 60 -3.74 11.87 -11.72
C ALA A 60 -4.87 12.07 -10.71
N ARG A 61 -4.94 11.24 -9.68
CA ARG A 61 -6.02 11.29 -8.67
C ARG A 61 -5.50 10.81 -7.32
N ALA A 62 -5.99 11.42 -6.25
CA ALA A 62 -5.80 10.97 -4.88
C ALA A 62 -7.13 10.39 -4.34
N PHE A 63 -7.04 9.31 -3.59
CA PHE A 63 -8.15 8.69 -2.87
C PHE A 63 -7.78 8.60 -1.39
N PHE A 64 -8.52 9.29 -0.55
CA PHE A 64 -8.25 9.39 0.87
C PHE A 64 -9.02 8.34 1.67
N THR A 65 -8.35 7.78 2.67
CA THR A 65 -8.88 6.77 3.58
C THR A 65 -8.54 7.13 5.03
N SER A 66 -9.05 6.36 5.99
CA SER A 66 -8.81 6.59 7.41
C SER A 66 -7.39 6.20 7.86
N GLY A 67 -6.69 5.40 7.06
CA GLY A 67 -5.34 4.93 7.41
C GLY A 67 -4.72 4.01 6.37
N GLY A 68 -3.47 3.57 6.60
CA GLY A 68 -2.73 2.72 5.67
C GLY A 68 -3.40 1.37 5.41
N SER A 69 -3.97 0.74 6.42
CA SER A 69 -4.71 -0.52 6.25
C SER A 69 -5.92 -0.36 5.33
N ASP A 70 -6.71 0.72 5.51
CA ASP A 70 -7.85 1.03 4.64
C ASP A 70 -7.41 1.34 3.22
N SER A 71 -6.27 2.01 3.06
CA SER A 71 -5.70 2.32 1.74
C SER A 71 -5.33 1.06 0.98
N VAL A 72 -4.70 0.10 1.65
CA VAL A 72 -4.35 -1.19 1.04
C VAL A 72 -5.62 -2.00 0.70
N GLU A 73 -6.61 -2.09 1.59
CA GLU A 73 -7.89 -2.75 1.28
C GLU A 73 -8.55 -2.15 0.04
N SER A 74 -8.58 -0.82 -0.03
CA SER A 74 -9.12 -0.09 -1.17
C SER A 74 -8.34 -0.38 -2.46
N ALA A 75 -7.01 -0.39 -2.39
CA ALA A 75 -6.15 -0.67 -3.54
C ALA A 75 -6.36 -2.10 -4.08
N LEU A 76 -6.43 -3.10 -3.20
CA LEU A 76 -6.70 -4.49 -3.59
C LEU A 76 -8.09 -4.64 -4.24
N SER A 77 -9.10 -3.98 -3.67
CA SER A 77 -10.46 -3.96 -4.20
C SER A 77 -10.52 -3.28 -5.58
N LEU A 78 -9.88 -2.11 -5.72
CA LEU A 78 -9.81 -1.36 -6.97
C LEU A 78 -9.06 -2.13 -8.06
N ALA A 79 -7.96 -2.82 -7.74
CA ALA A 79 -7.22 -3.64 -8.69
C ALA A 79 -8.12 -4.74 -9.28
N ARG A 80 -8.89 -5.45 -8.44
CA ARG A 80 -9.85 -6.46 -8.92
C ARG A 80 -10.97 -5.83 -9.74
N GLN A 81 -11.53 -4.71 -9.29
CA GLN A 81 -12.60 -4.01 -10.01
C GLN A 81 -12.11 -3.52 -11.38
N TYR A 82 -10.92 -2.91 -11.44
CA TYR A 82 -10.29 -2.47 -12.68
C TYR A 82 -10.21 -3.60 -13.71
N HIS A 83 -9.73 -4.76 -13.30
CA HIS A 83 -9.64 -5.90 -14.21
C HIS A 83 -11.02 -6.43 -14.64
N LYS A 84 -12.01 -6.46 -13.75
CA LYS A 84 -13.37 -6.90 -14.09
C LYS A 84 -14.02 -5.97 -15.12
N VAL A 85 -13.95 -4.66 -14.93
CA VAL A 85 -14.57 -3.70 -15.88
C VAL A 85 -13.83 -3.66 -17.22
N ASN A 86 -12.56 -4.07 -17.27
CA ASN A 86 -11.77 -4.22 -18.49
C ASN A 86 -11.85 -5.64 -19.10
N GLY A 87 -12.86 -6.43 -18.77
CA GLY A 87 -13.11 -7.74 -19.37
C GLY A 87 -12.09 -8.84 -18.96
N LYS A 88 -11.39 -8.66 -17.86
CA LYS A 88 -10.39 -9.61 -17.34
C LYS A 88 -10.74 -10.12 -15.93
N PRO A 89 -11.93 -10.72 -15.72
CA PRO A 89 -12.44 -11.05 -14.38
C PRO A 89 -11.64 -12.15 -13.65
N SER A 90 -10.82 -12.91 -14.37
CA SER A 90 -9.92 -13.93 -13.81
C SER A 90 -8.72 -13.35 -13.08
N ARG A 91 -8.38 -12.07 -13.29
CA ARG A 91 -7.26 -11.40 -12.60
C ARG A 91 -7.66 -11.04 -11.17
N THR A 92 -7.37 -11.93 -10.24
CA THR A 92 -7.79 -11.82 -8.83
C THR A 92 -6.66 -12.03 -7.84
N LYS A 93 -5.51 -12.55 -8.29
CA LYS A 93 -4.36 -12.90 -7.44
C LYS A 93 -3.44 -11.71 -7.22
N PHE A 94 -2.81 -11.67 -6.05
CA PHE A 94 -1.84 -10.65 -5.66
C PHE A 94 -0.48 -11.26 -5.37
N LEU A 95 0.57 -10.54 -5.76
CA LEU A 95 1.95 -10.85 -5.41
C LEU A 95 2.49 -9.76 -4.51
N SER A 96 3.33 -10.13 -3.54
CA SER A 96 3.98 -9.19 -2.63
C SER A 96 5.35 -9.67 -2.20
N LEU A 97 6.16 -8.78 -1.62
CA LEU A 97 7.47 -9.14 -1.09
C LEU A 97 7.36 -9.78 0.29
N LYS A 98 8.11 -10.85 0.54
CA LYS A 98 8.41 -11.30 1.90
C LYS A 98 9.04 -10.14 2.68
N LYS A 99 8.74 -10.05 3.98
CA LYS A 99 9.11 -8.93 4.89
C LYS A 99 8.34 -7.63 4.67
N GLY A 100 7.54 -7.49 3.60
CA GLY A 100 6.68 -6.32 3.39
C GLY A 100 5.59 -6.21 4.47
N TYR A 101 5.23 -4.97 4.80
CA TYR A 101 4.11 -4.68 5.70
C TYR A 101 3.03 -3.89 4.95
N HIS A 102 1.81 -4.38 4.96
CA HIS A 102 0.70 -3.83 4.20
C HIS A 102 -0.57 -3.60 5.04
N GLY A 103 -0.40 -3.44 6.35
CA GLY A 103 -1.53 -3.23 7.25
C GLY A 103 -2.04 -4.52 7.88
N THR A 104 -3.11 -4.41 8.68
CA THR A 104 -3.63 -5.49 9.53
C THR A 104 -5.06 -5.89 9.22
N HIS A 105 -5.76 -5.23 8.29
CA HIS A 105 -7.04 -5.70 7.78
C HIS A 105 -6.84 -7.00 6.99
N PHE A 106 -7.89 -7.76 6.76
CA PHE A 106 -7.75 -9.11 6.19
C PHE A 106 -7.03 -9.14 4.83
N GLY A 107 -7.31 -8.20 3.93
CA GLY A 107 -6.59 -8.09 2.66
C GLY A 107 -5.13 -7.68 2.87
N GLY A 108 -4.89 -6.64 3.67
CA GLY A 108 -3.54 -6.19 4.03
C GLY A 108 -2.74 -7.29 4.72
N ALA A 109 -3.33 -7.99 5.69
CA ALA A 109 -2.72 -9.16 6.35
C ALA A 109 -2.39 -10.27 5.34
N SER A 110 -3.25 -10.49 4.35
CA SER A 110 -3.07 -11.53 3.34
C SER A 110 -1.87 -11.29 2.43
N VAL A 111 -1.58 -10.02 2.11
CA VAL A 111 -0.41 -9.63 1.31
C VAL A 111 0.81 -9.27 2.17
N ASN A 112 0.70 -9.27 3.50
CA ASN A 112 1.85 -9.10 4.39
C ASN A 112 2.89 -10.20 4.20
N GLY A 113 4.14 -9.80 4.01
CA GLY A 113 5.27 -10.70 3.91
C GLY A 113 5.91 -11.07 5.26
N ASN A 114 5.38 -10.56 6.38
CA ASN A 114 5.88 -10.83 7.72
C ASN A 114 4.93 -11.78 8.47
N ALA A 115 5.43 -12.95 8.86
CA ALA A 115 4.66 -13.98 9.54
C ALA A 115 3.98 -13.50 10.83
N ASN A 116 4.61 -12.59 11.58
CA ASN A 116 4.05 -12.06 12.83
C ASN A 116 2.71 -11.35 12.65
N PHE A 117 2.43 -10.82 11.47
CA PHE A 117 1.17 -10.15 11.14
C PHE A 117 0.19 -11.03 10.37
N ARG A 118 0.46 -12.34 10.27
CA ARG A 118 -0.36 -13.29 9.49
C ARG A 118 -0.81 -14.51 10.28
N THR A 119 0.14 -15.24 10.83
CA THR A 119 -0.07 -16.63 11.33
C THR A 119 -1.16 -16.74 12.38
N GLN A 120 -1.38 -15.72 13.19
CA GLN A 120 -2.40 -15.70 14.22
C GLN A 120 -3.82 -15.49 13.68
N TYR A 121 -3.95 -15.07 12.42
CA TYR A 121 -5.22 -14.67 11.80
C TYR A 121 -5.61 -15.54 10.61
N GLU A 122 -4.81 -16.55 10.30
CA GLU A 122 -5.09 -17.48 9.22
C GLU A 122 -6.33 -18.36 9.53
N PRO A 123 -7.16 -18.72 8.52
CA PRO A 123 -6.93 -18.52 7.09
C PRO A 123 -7.24 -17.10 6.62
N LEU A 124 -6.36 -16.55 5.79
CA LEU A 124 -6.48 -15.24 5.17
C LEU A 124 -7.09 -15.33 3.77
N LEU A 125 -7.08 -14.22 3.03
CA LEU A 125 -7.61 -14.15 1.68
C LEU A 125 -6.81 -15.05 0.73
N ALA A 126 -7.49 -15.93 0.01
CA ALA A 126 -6.88 -16.79 -0.99
C ALA A 126 -6.34 -15.99 -2.19
N GLY A 127 -5.27 -16.49 -2.82
CA GLY A 127 -4.67 -15.89 -4.00
C GLY A 127 -3.65 -14.78 -3.70
N CYS A 128 -3.08 -14.78 -2.51
CA CYS A 128 -1.98 -13.89 -2.13
C CYS A 128 -0.68 -14.70 -2.01
N PHE A 129 0.33 -14.36 -2.81
CA PHE A 129 1.59 -15.08 -2.90
C PHE A 129 2.77 -14.16 -2.61
N HIS A 130 3.87 -14.73 -2.08
CA HIS A 130 4.98 -13.94 -1.56
C HIS A 130 6.30 -14.39 -2.17
N ILE A 131 6.98 -13.46 -2.82
CA ILE A 131 8.31 -13.68 -3.41
C ILE A 131 9.42 -13.16 -2.49
N PRO A 132 10.67 -13.60 -2.66
CA PRO A 132 11.80 -13.08 -1.90
C PRO A 132 11.96 -11.57 -2.02
N ALA A 133 12.30 -10.92 -0.90
CA ALA A 133 12.67 -9.50 -0.90
C ALA A 133 14.15 -9.33 -1.25
N PRO A 134 14.55 -8.22 -1.90
CA PRO A 134 15.94 -7.91 -2.22
C PRO A 134 16.70 -7.40 -0.97
N TYR A 135 16.82 -8.23 0.04
CA TYR A 135 17.43 -7.92 1.34
C TYR A 135 18.83 -8.51 1.41
N THR A 136 19.84 -7.69 1.15
CA THR A 136 21.24 -8.10 1.02
C THR A 136 21.81 -8.80 2.25
N TYR A 137 21.38 -8.39 3.47
CA TYR A 137 21.87 -8.97 4.72
C TYR A 137 21.43 -10.43 4.93
N ARG A 138 20.20 -10.78 4.56
CA ARG A 138 19.66 -12.16 4.66
C ARG A 138 18.65 -12.44 3.55
N ASN A 139 18.99 -13.30 2.62
CA ASN A 139 18.12 -13.71 1.51
C ASN A 139 18.32 -15.19 1.17
N PRO A 140 17.37 -15.82 0.49
CA PRO A 140 17.43 -17.26 0.18
C PRO A 140 18.48 -17.62 -0.88
N PHE A 141 19.10 -16.62 -1.52
CA PHE A 141 20.07 -16.81 -2.60
C PHE A 141 21.51 -16.70 -2.12
N SER A 142 21.74 -16.38 -0.83
CA SER A 142 23.06 -16.08 -0.27
C SER A 142 23.85 -15.05 -1.09
N GLU A 143 23.13 -14.11 -1.73
CA GLU A 143 23.69 -13.07 -2.57
C GLU A 143 23.83 -11.77 -1.79
N THR A 144 25.00 -11.14 -1.86
CA THR A 144 25.30 -9.89 -1.17
C THR A 144 25.41 -8.68 -2.10
N ASP A 145 25.63 -8.92 -3.39
CA ASP A 145 25.62 -7.86 -4.38
C ASP A 145 24.16 -7.41 -4.66
N PRO A 146 23.86 -6.11 -4.54
CA PRO A 146 22.49 -5.63 -4.68
C PRO A 146 21.89 -5.84 -6.07
N GLU A 147 22.69 -5.68 -7.13
CA GLU A 147 22.19 -5.82 -8.51
C GLU A 147 21.95 -7.30 -8.85
N ALA A 148 22.87 -8.17 -8.50
CA ALA A 148 22.72 -9.62 -8.67
C ALA A 148 21.54 -10.15 -7.84
N LEU A 149 21.34 -9.65 -6.62
CA LEU A 149 20.19 -10.02 -5.78
C LEU A 149 18.88 -9.53 -6.39
N ALA A 150 18.84 -8.30 -6.89
CA ALA A 150 17.65 -7.77 -7.57
C ALA A 150 17.28 -8.64 -8.78
N ALA A 151 18.26 -9.02 -9.61
CA ALA A 151 18.04 -9.91 -10.74
C ALA A 151 17.46 -11.28 -10.32
N LYS A 152 17.96 -11.89 -9.25
CA LYS A 152 17.43 -13.13 -8.68
C LYS A 152 16.01 -12.99 -8.15
N CYS A 153 15.69 -11.87 -7.50
CA CYS A 153 14.33 -11.59 -7.03
C CYS A 153 13.35 -11.38 -8.20
N VAL A 154 13.78 -10.69 -9.26
CA VAL A 154 12.98 -10.52 -10.47
C VAL A 154 12.75 -11.88 -11.16
N ALA A 155 13.77 -12.74 -11.25
CA ALA A 155 13.61 -14.08 -11.79
C ALA A 155 12.59 -14.90 -10.99
N ALA A 156 12.63 -14.84 -9.66
CA ALA A 156 11.65 -15.49 -8.79
C ALA A 156 10.23 -14.90 -8.97
N LEU A 157 10.10 -13.62 -9.24
CA LEU A 157 8.81 -12.99 -9.56
C LEU A 157 8.26 -13.53 -10.89
N VAL A 158 9.08 -13.59 -11.92
CA VAL A 158 8.68 -14.10 -13.24
C VAL A 158 8.27 -15.56 -13.15
N ASP A 159 8.99 -16.38 -12.41
CA ASP A 159 8.68 -17.79 -12.18
C ASP A 159 7.32 -17.95 -11.47
N GLU A 160 7.09 -17.19 -10.39
CA GLU A 160 5.80 -17.23 -9.68
C GLU A 160 4.64 -16.75 -10.55
N ILE A 161 4.81 -15.69 -11.35
CA ILE A 161 3.79 -15.25 -12.31
C ILE A 161 3.47 -16.36 -13.32
N SER A 162 4.47 -17.06 -13.82
CA SER A 162 4.31 -18.15 -14.76
C SER A 162 3.58 -19.33 -14.12
N PHE A 163 3.96 -19.71 -12.91
CA PHE A 163 3.35 -20.77 -12.14
C PHE A 163 1.88 -20.50 -11.81
N GLN A 164 1.57 -19.30 -11.38
CA GLN A 164 0.20 -18.89 -11.05
C GLN A 164 -0.68 -18.67 -12.28
N GLY A 165 -0.08 -18.47 -13.44
CA GLY A 165 -0.73 -18.07 -14.68
C GLY A 165 -0.86 -16.55 -14.79
N ALA A 166 -0.09 -15.95 -15.69
CA ALA A 166 0.00 -14.49 -15.86
C ALA A 166 -1.37 -13.80 -16.04
N GLY A 167 -2.34 -14.48 -16.68
CA GLY A 167 -3.70 -14.00 -16.89
C GLY A 167 -4.55 -13.93 -15.60
N THR A 168 -4.07 -14.44 -14.47
CA THR A 168 -4.79 -14.46 -13.18
C THR A 168 -4.25 -13.44 -12.18
N ILE A 169 -3.10 -12.81 -12.46
CA ILE A 169 -2.49 -11.83 -11.57
C ILE A 169 -3.17 -10.47 -11.73
N ALA A 170 -3.67 -9.94 -10.63
CA ALA A 170 -4.30 -8.62 -10.57
C ALA A 170 -3.27 -7.51 -10.36
N ALA A 171 -2.37 -7.68 -9.39
CA ALA A 171 -1.36 -6.69 -9.06
C ALA A 171 -0.19 -7.31 -8.28
N PHE A 172 0.91 -6.57 -8.28
CA PHE A 172 2.01 -6.68 -7.34
C PHE A 172 1.97 -5.49 -6.38
N ILE A 173 2.21 -5.71 -5.06
CA ILE A 173 2.17 -4.69 -4.02
C ILE A 173 3.43 -4.77 -3.14
#